data_0d3414c5edd315c639f41d4f77ca43f5
#
_entry.id   0d3414c5edd315c639f41d4f77ca43f5
#
_cell.length_a   1.000
_cell.length_b   1.000
_cell.length_c   1.000
_cell.angle_alpha   90.00
_cell.angle_beta   90.00
_cell.angle_gamma   90.00
#
_symmetry.space_group_name_H-M   'P 1'
#
loop_
_entity.id
_entity.type
_entity.pdbx_description
1 polymer ?
#
loop_
_entity_poly.entity_id
_entity_poly.type
_entity_poly.pdbx_seq_one_letter_code
_entity_poly.pdbx_strand_id
1 'polypeptide(L)'
;MSTLHTSTITPHAVAFNVYDDGHLRIEHDNYYVACEGCSISLPRSQFLIISRLARSPQRIVSSMDLWKEAWGESKPFNAVSLHVYMYRLRRKILPFGLNIETMVNVGYRLMPKN
;
A
#
# COMPACT_ATOMS: atom_id res chain seq x y z
N MET A 1 17.29 19.83 23.95
CA MET A 1 17.23 19.14 23.58
C MET A 1 17.13 18.71 23.17
N SER A 2 16.90 18.95 23.06
CA SER A 2 16.72 18.07 22.59
C SER A 2 16.66 17.54 22.10
N THR A 3 16.53 17.82 22.15
CA THR A 3 16.45 16.98 21.76
C THR A 3 16.39 16.35 21.39
N LEU A 4 16.32 16.49 21.62
CA LEU A 4 16.20 15.59 21.30
C LEU A 4 15.87 15.18 20.83
N HIS A 5 15.73 15.27 20.91
CA HIS A 5 15.48 14.46 20.49
C HIS A 5 15.09 13.98 20.09
N THR A 6 15.05 14.44 20.47
CA THR A 6 14.70 13.73 20.14
C THR A 6 14.51 13.16 19.79
N SER A 7 14.37 13.18 19.97
CA SER A 7 14.08 12.38 19.59
C SER A 7 13.98 11.68 19.42
N THR A 8 13.82 11.62 19.66
CA THR A 8 13.59 10.93 19.46
C THR A 8 13.40 10.13 19.42
N ILE A 9 13.05 10.04 19.26
CA ILE A 9 12.64 9.21 19.45
C ILE A 9 12.19 8.21 19.24
N THR A 10 11.89 7.66 19.65
CA THR A 10 11.55 6.60 19.14
C THR A 10 11.03 6.32 17.89
N PRO A 11 11.09 6.87 17.12
CA PRO A 11 10.66 6.71 15.76
C PRO A 11 11.36 5.62 14.99
N HIS A 12 12.24 4.93 15.61
CA HIS A 12 12.98 3.86 14.93
C HIS A 12 12.06 2.78 14.37
N ALA A 13 11.13 2.31 15.18
CA ALA A 13 10.22 1.25 14.73
C ALA A 13 9.35 1.75 13.59
N VAL A 14 8.92 2.99 13.66
CA VAL A 14 8.10 3.59 12.59
C VAL A 14 8.90 3.67 11.29
N ALA A 15 10.18 4.01 11.37
CA ALA A 15 11.01 4.16 10.17
C ALA A 15 11.15 2.87 9.38
N PHE A 16 11.13 1.69 10.05
CA PHE A 16 11.24 0.42 9.37
C PHE A 16 9.95 -0.01 8.67
N ASN A 17 8.84 0.61 9.03
CA ASN A 17 7.54 0.25 8.49
C ASN A 17 6.90 1.39 7.73
N VAL A 18 7.72 2.18 7.08
CA VAL A 18 7.26 3.30 6.27
C VAL A 18 7.82 3.18 4.87
N TYR A 19 6.96 3.31 3.88
CA TYR A 19 7.37 3.51 2.50
C TYR A 19 7.18 5.00 2.18
N ASP A 20 8.18 5.63 1.62
CA ASP A 20 8.09 7.03 1.25
C ASP A 20 9.02 7.30 0.07
N ASP A 21 8.44 7.65 -1.08
CA ASP A 21 9.21 7.93 -2.29
C ASP A 21 9.19 9.42 -2.65
N GLY A 22 8.77 10.27 -1.71
CA GLY A 22 8.66 11.70 -1.93
C GLY A 22 7.31 12.13 -2.50
N HIS A 23 6.54 11.21 -3.02
CA HIS A 23 5.20 11.45 -3.54
C HIS A 23 4.16 10.66 -2.75
N LEU A 24 4.37 9.37 -2.61
CA LEU A 24 3.50 8.46 -1.87
C LEU A 24 4.17 8.09 -0.55
N ARG A 25 3.41 8.23 0.54
CA ARG A 25 3.86 7.80 1.86
C ARG A 25 2.86 6.80 2.43
N ILE A 26 3.37 5.66 2.87
CA ILE A 26 2.56 4.63 3.53
C ILE A 26 3.20 4.28 4.85
N GLU A 27 2.43 4.42 5.93
CA GLU A 27 2.82 3.97 7.26
C GLU A 27 2.09 2.67 7.52
N HIS A 28 2.77 1.57 7.33
CA HIS A 28 2.15 0.24 7.32
C HIS A 28 1.44 -0.11 8.61
N ASP A 29 2.04 0.24 9.74
CA ASP A 29 1.48 -0.08 11.05
C ASP A 29 0.38 0.87 11.49
N ASN A 30 0.28 2.03 10.86
CA ASN A 30 -0.72 3.04 11.20
C ASN A 30 -1.92 3.05 10.25
N TYR A 31 -1.95 2.16 9.28
CA TYR A 31 -3.00 2.17 8.25
C TYR A 31 -3.15 3.56 7.63
N TYR A 32 -2.02 4.21 7.39
CA TYR A 32 -2.00 5.58 6.90
C TYR A 32 -1.37 5.66 5.52
N VAL A 33 -2.03 6.37 4.62
CA VAL A 33 -1.50 6.61 3.28
C VAL A 33 -1.76 8.07 2.89
N ALA A 34 -0.76 8.69 2.29
CA ALA A 34 -0.85 10.07 1.84
C ALA A 34 -0.07 10.26 0.55
N CYS A 35 -0.54 11.18 -0.27
CA CYS A 35 0.17 11.63 -1.46
C CYS A 35 0.41 13.12 -1.35
N GLU A 36 1.68 13.51 -1.43
CA GLU A 36 2.10 14.91 -1.36
C GLU A 36 1.45 15.64 -0.20
N GLY A 37 1.42 14.99 0.96
CA GLY A 37 0.87 15.57 2.18
C GLY A 37 -0.64 15.44 2.34
N CYS A 38 -1.35 14.97 1.31
CA CYS A 38 -2.80 14.78 1.39
C CYS A 38 -3.11 13.33 1.75
N SER A 39 -3.75 13.13 2.89
CA SER A 39 -4.10 11.77 3.32
C SER A 39 -5.22 11.22 2.43
N ILE A 40 -5.13 9.91 2.17
CA ILE A 40 -6.11 9.18 1.39
C ILE A 40 -6.80 8.20 2.31
N SER A 41 -8.13 8.29 2.41
CA SER A 41 -8.90 7.38 3.25
C SER A 41 -9.23 6.13 2.47
N LEU A 42 -8.79 4.98 2.97
CA LEU A 42 -9.02 3.68 2.34
C LEU A 42 -9.66 2.71 3.33
N PRO A 43 -10.62 1.89 2.88
CA PRO A 43 -11.07 0.77 3.69
C PRO A 43 -9.90 -0.17 3.97
N ARG A 44 -10.01 -0.94 5.06
CA ARG A 44 -8.92 -1.79 5.54
C ARG A 44 -8.33 -2.70 4.45
N SER A 45 -9.17 -3.41 3.69
CA SER A 45 -8.67 -4.34 2.69
C SER A 45 -7.93 -3.61 1.55
N GLN A 46 -8.42 -2.47 1.14
CA GLN A 46 -7.74 -1.68 0.11
C GLN A 46 -6.42 -1.14 0.61
N PHE A 47 -6.38 -0.71 1.88
CA PHE A 47 -5.12 -0.28 2.47
C PHE A 47 -4.12 -1.43 2.51
N LEU A 48 -4.55 -2.61 2.93
CA LEU A 48 -3.64 -3.76 3.00
C LEU A 48 -3.08 -4.15 1.64
N ILE A 49 -3.87 -3.99 0.59
CA ILE A 49 -3.41 -4.25 -0.77
C ILE A 49 -2.31 -3.26 -1.16
N ILE A 50 -2.55 -1.96 -1.02
CA ILE A 50 -1.53 -0.99 -1.43
C ILE A 50 -0.30 -1.06 -0.53
N SER A 51 -0.50 -1.35 0.74
CA SER A 51 0.60 -1.54 1.68
C SER A 51 1.49 -2.70 1.27
N ARG A 52 0.89 -3.83 0.87
CA ARG A 52 1.66 -4.98 0.41
C ARG A 52 2.42 -4.66 -0.89
N LEU A 53 1.77 -3.97 -1.81
CA LEU A 53 2.42 -3.56 -3.05
C LEU A 53 3.59 -2.63 -2.79
N ALA A 54 3.46 -1.72 -1.85
CA ALA A 54 4.51 -0.76 -1.53
C ALA A 54 5.72 -1.40 -0.83
N ARG A 55 5.55 -2.58 -0.23
CA ARG A 55 6.69 -3.32 0.32
C ARG A 55 7.56 -3.94 -0.78
N SER A 56 7.02 -4.03 -1.98
CA SER A 56 7.75 -4.53 -3.15
C SER A 56 7.54 -3.56 -4.31
N PRO A 57 8.01 -2.31 -4.17
CA PRO A 57 7.70 -1.28 -5.16
C PRO A 57 8.25 -1.66 -6.52
N GLN A 58 7.42 -1.44 -7.54
CA GLN A 58 7.74 -1.74 -8.94
C GLN A 58 7.97 -3.22 -9.22
N ARG A 59 7.63 -4.09 -8.28
CA ARG A 59 7.72 -5.54 -8.47
C ARG A 59 6.33 -6.13 -8.50
N ILE A 60 6.20 -7.22 -9.23
CA ILE A 60 4.92 -7.93 -9.31
C ILE A 60 4.70 -8.70 -8.02
N VAL A 61 3.53 -8.49 -7.42
CA VAL A 61 3.06 -9.25 -6.28
C VAL A 61 1.93 -10.15 -6.78
N SER A 62 1.99 -11.42 -6.48
CA SER A 62 1.00 -12.36 -6.98
C SER A 62 -0.39 -12.05 -6.43
N SER A 63 -1.41 -12.41 -7.21
CA SER A 63 -2.80 -12.23 -6.77
C SER A 63 -3.07 -12.97 -5.47
N MET A 64 -2.51 -14.17 -5.32
CA MET A 64 -2.65 -14.95 -4.09
C MET A 64 -2.05 -14.24 -2.89
N ASP A 65 -0.86 -13.66 -3.06
CA ASP A 65 -0.20 -12.96 -1.95
C ASP A 65 -0.99 -11.72 -1.54
N LEU A 66 -1.54 -10.99 -2.49
CA LEU A 66 -2.40 -9.84 -2.18
C LEU A 66 -3.65 -10.27 -1.44
N TRP A 67 -4.24 -11.37 -1.87
CA TRP A 67 -5.43 -11.90 -1.21
C TRP A 67 -5.13 -12.29 0.23
N LYS A 68 -4.04 -13.01 0.46
CA LYS A 68 -3.63 -13.42 1.81
C LYS A 68 -3.38 -12.22 2.71
N GLU A 69 -2.75 -11.20 2.16
CA GLU A 69 -2.46 -9.99 2.94
C GLU A 69 -3.76 -9.32 3.39
N ALA A 70 -4.75 -9.23 2.51
CA ALA A 70 -5.97 -8.49 2.78
C ALA A 70 -7.01 -9.29 3.57
N TRP A 71 -7.10 -10.60 3.35
CA TRP A 71 -8.16 -11.42 3.92
C TRP A 71 -7.68 -12.63 4.72
N GLY A 72 -6.37 -12.88 4.75
CA GLY A 72 -5.82 -14.01 5.49
C GLY A 72 -5.88 -15.31 4.73
N GLU A 73 -5.29 -16.35 5.31
CA GLU A 73 -5.17 -17.64 4.63
C GLU A 73 -6.42 -18.50 4.75
N SER A 74 -7.26 -18.22 5.73
CA SER A 74 -8.46 -19.02 5.94
C SER A 74 -9.57 -18.71 4.95
N LYS A 75 -9.52 -17.55 4.29
CA LYS A 75 -10.54 -17.19 3.32
C LYS A 75 -10.12 -17.65 1.93
N PRO A 76 -10.93 -18.49 1.27
CA PRO A 76 -10.56 -19.02 -0.06
C PRO A 76 -10.34 -17.90 -1.07
N PHE A 77 -9.34 -18.07 -1.92
CA PHE A 77 -9.02 -17.11 -2.95
C PHE A 77 -10.18 -16.92 -3.91
N ASN A 78 -10.51 -15.67 -4.22
CA ASN A 78 -11.57 -15.33 -5.15
C ASN A 78 -11.08 -14.21 -6.06
N ALA A 79 -10.76 -14.58 -7.29
CA ALA A 79 -10.20 -13.64 -8.27
C ALA A 79 -11.18 -12.51 -8.61
N VAL A 80 -12.46 -12.82 -8.69
CA VAL A 80 -13.48 -11.81 -9.03
C VAL A 80 -13.55 -10.74 -7.92
N SER A 81 -13.58 -11.18 -6.67
CA SER A 81 -13.58 -10.25 -5.54
C SER A 81 -12.32 -9.38 -5.53
N LEU A 82 -11.17 -9.98 -5.79
CA LEU A 82 -9.93 -9.20 -5.84
C LEU A 82 -9.99 -8.13 -6.92
N HIS A 83 -10.52 -8.46 -8.10
CA HIS A 83 -10.70 -7.49 -9.18
C HIS A 83 -11.56 -6.30 -8.75
N VAL A 84 -12.63 -6.56 -8.03
CA VAL A 84 -13.53 -5.51 -7.56
C VAL A 84 -12.80 -4.57 -6.60
N TYR A 85 -12.08 -5.12 -5.64
CA TYR A 85 -11.34 -4.30 -4.67
C TYR A 85 -10.20 -3.54 -5.34
N MET A 86 -9.55 -4.16 -6.32
CA MET A 86 -8.49 -3.49 -7.07
C MET A 86 -9.06 -2.33 -7.89
N TYR A 87 -10.22 -2.51 -8.50
CA TYR A 87 -10.89 -1.44 -9.22
C TYR A 87 -11.19 -0.25 -8.31
N ARG A 88 -11.74 -0.54 -7.12
CA ARG A 88 -12.08 0.51 -6.16
C ARG A 88 -10.83 1.25 -5.68
N LEU A 89 -9.77 0.51 -5.40
CA LEU A 89 -8.50 1.11 -4.97
C LEU A 89 -7.94 2.01 -6.07
N ARG A 90 -7.92 1.54 -7.30
CA ARG A 90 -7.42 2.33 -8.43
C ARG A 90 -8.17 3.66 -8.57
N ARG A 91 -9.46 3.65 -8.39
CA ARG A 91 -10.25 4.87 -8.49
C ARG A 91 -9.86 5.88 -7.42
N LYS A 92 -9.47 5.43 -6.26
CA LYS A 92 -9.08 6.33 -5.17
C LYS A 92 -7.70 6.93 -5.34
N ILE A 93 -6.79 6.20 -5.96
CA ILE A 93 -5.40 6.66 -6.09
C ILE A 93 -5.11 7.32 -7.43
N LEU A 94 -5.94 7.10 -8.44
CA LEU A 94 -5.74 7.68 -9.77
C LEU A 94 -5.63 9.20 -9.75
N PRO A 95 -6.47 9.94 -9.00
CA PRO A 95 -6.36 11.41 -8.97
C PRO A 95 -5.02 11.91 -8.47
N PHE A 96 -4.25 11.08 -7.77
CA PHE A 96 -2.94 11.44 -7.23
C PHE A 96 -1.81 11.03 -8.17
N GLY A 97 -2.13 10.52 -9.37
CA GLY A 97 -1.12 10.14 -10.33
C GLY A 97 -0.49 8.77 -10.10
N LEU A 98 -1.04 8.00 -9.17
CA LEU A 98 -0.55 6.65 -8.89
C LEU A 98 -1.22 5.64 -9.80
N ASN A 99 -0.51 4.56 -10.10
CA ASN A 99 -1.03 3.50 -10.94
C ASN A 99 -0.65 2.13 -10.40
N ILE A 100 -1.57 1.18 -10.56
CA ILE A 100 -1.32 -0.22 -10.27
C ILE A 100 -1.53 -0.98 -11.58
N GLU A 101 -0.47 -1.59 -12.07
CA GLU A 101 -0.54 -2.37 -13.29
C GLU A 101 -0.98 -3.80 -13.01
N THR A 102 -1.77 -4.36 -13.93
CA THR A 102 -2.14 -5.76 -13.90
C THR A 102 -1.20 -6.54 -14.80
N MET A 103 -0.60 -7.62 -14.25
CA MET A 103 0.07 -8.61 -15.06
C MET A 103 -0.86 -9.79 -15.16
N VAL A 104 -1.47 -9.98 -16.32
CA VAL A 104 -2.53 -10.98 -16.50
C VAL A 104 -2.06 -12.37 -16.08
N ASN A 105 -2.86 -13.03 -15.26
CA ASN A 105 -2.60 -14.37 -14.74
C ASN A 105 -1.38 -14.47 -13.79
N VAL A 106 -0.83 -13.33 -13.37
CA VAL A 106 0.30 -13.32 -12.45
C VAL A 106 -0.02 -12.51 -11.21
N GLY A 107 -0.29 -11.22 -11.37
CA GLY A 107 -0.52 -10.35 -10.22
C GLY A 107 -0.54 -8.88 -10.61
N TYR A 108 -0.07 -8.06 -9.69
CA TYR A 108 -0.15 -6.61 -9.82
C TYR A 108 1.15 -5.98 -9.34
N ARG A 109 1.41 -4.77 -9.78
CA ARG A 109 2.53 -4.00 -9.25
C ARG A 109 2.20 -2.52 -9.15
N LEU A 110 2.73 -1.90 -8.11
CA LEU A 110 2.58 -0.47 -7.90
C LEU A 110 3.65 0.26 -8.70
N MET A 111 3.20 1.18 -9.52
CA MET A 111 4.09 2.01 -10.32
C MET A 111 4.21 3.38 -9.69
N PRO A 112 5.41 3.98 -9.72
CA PRO A 112 5.58 5.32 -9.18
C PRO A 112 4.89 6.34 -10.08
N LYS A 113 4.70 7.52 -9.53
CA LYS A 113 4.19 8.63 -10.32
C LYS A 113 5.22 8.99 -11.40
N ASN A 114 4.73 9.20 -12.59
CA ASN A 114 5.56 9.63 -13.72
C ASN A 114 5.93 11.11 -13.60
#